data_81555b921dda7b16609f502159e3e52d
#
_entry.id   81555b921dda7b16609f502159e3e52d
#
_cell.length_a   1.000
_cell.length_b   1.000
_cell.length_c   1.000
_cell.angle_alpha   90.00
_cell.angle_beta   90.00
_cell.angle_gamma   90.00
#
_symmetry.space_group_name_H-M   'P 1'
#
loop_
_entity.id
_entity.type
_entity.pdbx_description
1 polymer ?
#
loop_
_entity_poly.entity_id
_entity_poly.type
_entity_poly.pdbx_seq_one_letter_code
_entity_poly.pdbx_strand_id
1 'polypeptide(L)'
;VREEVDLANIAMKADLELESVAFEKNVTLEDDLPDRCMVTGNADYLLRIVMSLLENALKYEPSGGRVSIHLTQSKKKTVLSVCNRGSRIADEDLPHVFDRFYRSDKSRTNSAGSFGLGLAITKEMVERLGGTISVTSSQEEGTVFSVTFG
;
A
#
# COMPACT_ATOMS: atom_id res chain seq x y z
N VAL A 1 3.95 -21.25 3.83
CA VAL A 1 2.75 -22.00 4.23
C VAL A 1 1.53 -21.09 4.10
N ARG A 2 0.53 -21.57 3.40
CA ARG A 2 -0.73 -20.82 3.23
C ARG A 2 -1.75 -21.27 4.26
N GLU A 3 -2.48 -20.30 4.82
CA GLU A 3 -3.48 -20.53 5.83
C GLU A 3 -4.64 -19.57 5.63
N GLU A 4 -5.74 -19.81 6.31
CA GLU A 4 -6.86 -18.87 6.31
C GLU A 4 -6.53 -17.72 7.25
N VAL A 5 -6.58 -16.51 6.72
CA VAL A 5 -6.18 -15.31 7.44
C VAL A 5 -7.24 -14.23 7.29
N ASP A 6 -7.54 -13.52 8.36
CA ASP A 6 -8.46 -12.38 8.31
C ASP A 6 -7.70 -11.12 7.91
N LEU A 7 -7.80 -10.76 6.64
CA LEU A 7 -7.10 -9.60 6.11
C LEU A 7 -7.59 -8.28 6.72
N ALA A 8 -8.86 -8.22 7.10
CA ALA A 8 -9.39 -7.02 7.78
C ALA A 8 -8.68 -6.79 9.11
N ASN A 9 -8.42 -7.85 9.85
CA ASN A 9 -7.70 -7.76 11.12
C ASN A 9 -6.25 -7.34 10.91
N ILE A 10 -5.62 -7.88 9.88
CA ILE A 10 -4.24 -7.52 9.54
C ILE A 10 -4.16 -6.04 9.14
N ALA A 11 -5.10 -5.57 8.32
CA ALA A 11 -5.13 -4.17 7.92
C ALA A 11 -5.32 -3.25 9.13
N MET A 12 -6.17 -3.65 10.06
CA MET A 12 -6.39 -2.87 11.28
C MET A 12 -5.12 -2.81 12.15
N LYS A 13 -4.41 -3.92 12.28
CA LYS A 13 -3.15 -3.94 13.02
C LYS A 13 -2.11 -2.99 12.41
N ALA A 14 -1.99 -3.01 11.09
CA ALA A 14 -1.05 -2.13 10.39
C ALA A 14 -1.42 -0.67 10.62
N ASP A 15 -2.70 -0.37 10.53
CA ASP A 15 -3.24 0.97 10.74
C ASP A 15 -2.88 1.48 12.14
N LEU A 16 -3.10 0.65 13.16
CA LEU A 16 -2.79 1.00 14.54
C LEU A 16 -1.29 1.19 14.76
N GLU A 17 -0.46 0.36 14.14
CA GLU A 17 0.99 0.49 14.28
C GLU A 17 1.52 1.80 13.69
N LEU A 18 0.88 2.29 12.64
CA LEU A 18 1.34 3.49 11.95
C LEU A 18 0.63 4.77 12.40
N GLU A 19 -0.27 4.66 13.35
CA GLU A 19 -1.04 5.81 13.85
C GLU A 19 -0.15 6.93 14.37
N SER A 20 0.88 6.59 15.14
CA SER A 20 1.79 7.61 15.67
C SER A 20 2.63 8.26 14.58
N VAL A 21 3.03 7.48 13.57
CA VAL A 21 3.78 8.02 12.43
C VAL A 21 2.93 9.02 11.66
N ALA A 22 1.68 8.66 11.41
CA ALA A 22 0.73 9.56 10.73
C ALA A 22 0.52 10.84 11.54
N PHE A 23 0.35 10.71 12.84
CA PHE A 23 0.16 11.85 13.72
C PHE A 23 1.36 12.79 13.67
N GLU A 24 2.57 12.26 13.76
CA GLU A 24 3.80 13.07 13.72
C GLU A 24 3.96 13.79 12.39
N LYS A 25 3.52 13.19 11.31
CA LYS A 25 3.58 13.81 9.99
C LYS A 25 2.41 14.74 9.71
N ASN A 26 1.46 14.82 10.63
CA ASN A 26 0.23 15.57 10.46
C ASN A 26 -0.55 15.08 9.23
N VAL A 27 -0.67 13.76 9.10
CA VAL A 27 -1.42 13.11 8.04
C VAL A 27 -2.57 12.34 8.69
N THR A 28 -3.77 12.48 8.13
CA THR A 28 -4.93 11.74 8.62
C THR A 28 -4.96 10.36 7.99
N LEU A 29 -5.04 9.34 8.83
CA LEU A 29 -5.11 7.96 8.40
C LEU A 29 -6.56 7.50 8.51
N GLU A 30 -7.15 7.12 7.38
CA GLU A 30 -8.56 6.71 7.32
C GLU A 30 -8.64 5.25 6.88
N ASP A 31 -9.63 4.52 7.41
CA ASP A 31 -9.84 3.15 6.97
C ASP A 31 -11.30 2.90 6.61
N ASP A 32 -11.50 2.00 5.67
CA ASP A 32 -12.81 1.53 5.25
C ASP A 32 -12.68 0.02 5.09
N LEU A 33 -12.86 -0.68 6.20
CA LEU A 33 -12.60 -2.11 6.30
C LEU A 33 -13.87 -2.84 6.72
N PRO A 34 -14.13 -4.02 6.14
CA PRO A 34 -15.22 -4.86 6.63
C PRO A 34 -14.85 -5.44 8.00
N ASP A 35 -15.84 -5.96 8.71
CA ASP A 35 -15.61 -6.60 10.00
C ASP A 35 -14.71 -7.82 9.86
N ARG A 36 -14.80 -8.49 8.73
CA ARG A 36 -14.06 -9.71 8.48
C ARG A 36 -13.82 -9.88 6.99
N CYS A 37 -12.62 -10.33 6.64
CA CYS A 37 -12.25 -10.59 5.25
C CYS A 37 -11.26 -11.74 5.20
N MET A 38 -11.78 -12.96 5.03
CA MET A 38 -10.92 -14.14 5.03
C MET A 38 -10.29 -14.35 3.67
N VAL A 39 -9.00 -14.59 3.67
CA VAL A 39 -8.24 -14.93 2.46
C VAL A 39 -7.31 -16.08 2.77
N THR A 40 -6.93 -16.82 1.75
CA THR A 40 -5.91 -17.85 1.90
C THR A 40 -4.56 -17.22 1.60
N GLY A 41 -3.67 -17.22 2.57
CA GLY A 41 -2.37 -16.60 2.40
C GLY A 41 -1.45 -16.89 3.55
N ASN A 42 -0.51 -15.97 3.76
CA ASN A 42 0.46 -16.05 4.84
C ASN A 42 0.35 -14.77 5.66
N ALA A 43 0.06 -14.91 6.95
CA ALA A 43 -0.17 -13.76 7.82
C ALA A 43 1.01 -12.79 7.84
N ASP A 44 2.24 -13.31 7.91
CA ASP A 44 3.43 -12.46 7.93
C ASP A 44 3.60 -11.69 6.62
N TYR A 45 3.41 -12.37 5.50
CA TYR A 45 3.50 -11.74 4.18
C TYR A 45 2.42 -10.66 4.02
N LEU A 46 1.20 -10.99 4.41
CA LEU A 46 0.08 -10.04 4.29
C LEU A 46 0.31 -8.80 5.14
N LEU A 47 0.80 -8.98 6.35
CA LEU A 47 1.11 -7.84 7.21
C LEU A 47 2.20 -6.96 6.61
N ARG A 48 3.25 -7.58 6.07
CA ARG A 48 4.34 -6.83 5.43
C ARG A 48 3.87 -6.06 4.20
N ILE A 49 2.99 -6.68 3.42
CA ILE A 49 2.41 -6.02 2.23
C ILE A 49 1.64 -4.78 2.66
N VAL A 50 0.74 -4.92 3.63
CA VAL A 50 -0.07 -3.79 4.10
C VAL A 50 0.82 -2.70 4.71
N MET A 51 1.76 -3.07 5.57
CA MET A 51 2.69 -2.12 6.19
C MET A 51 3.49 -1.36 5.14
N SER A 52 4.02 -2.08 4.15
CA SER A 52 4.81 -1.46 3.10
C SER A 52 4.02 -0.42 2.30
N LEU A 53 2.77 -0.75 1.96
CA LEU A 53 1.93 0.17 1.20
C LEU A 53 1.54 1.39 2.04
N LEU A 54 1.21 1.19 3.31
CA LEU A 54 0.87 2.31 4.19
C LEU A 54 2.08 3.19 4.49
N GLU A 55 3.23 2.60 4.75
CA GLU A 55 4.46 3.36 4.99
C GLU A 55 4.84 4.19 3.77
N ASN A 56 4.72 3.60 2.59
CA ASN A 56 4.98 4.31 1.35
C ASN A 56 4.03 5.49 1.18
N ALA A 57 2.74 5.28 1.43
CA ALA A 57 1.74 6.33 1.30
C ALA A 57 1.99 7.46 2.29
N LEU A 58 2.31 7.13 3.54
CA LEU A 58 2.60 8.14 4.56
C LEU A 58 3.86 8.93 4.24
N LYS A 59 4.83 8.27 3.65
CA LYS A 59 6.10 8.91 3.30
C LYS A 59 5.90 10.00 2.25
N TYR A 60 5.04 9.76 1.29
CA TYR A 60 4.84 10.70 0.17
C TYR A 60 3.68 11.67 0.35
N GLU A 61 2.83 11.44 1.31
CA GLU A 61 1.71 12.35 1.55
C GLU A 61 2.22 13.60 2.26
N PRO A 62 1.91 14.81 1.75
CA PRO A 62 2.33 16.04 2.42
C PRO A 62 1.57 16.25 3.72
N SER A 63 2.18 17.02 4.62
CA SER A 63 1.55 17.40 5.89
C SER A 63 0.18 18.03 5.64
N GLY A 64 -0.80 17.65 6.43
CA GLY A 64 -2.18 18.08 6.26
C GLY A 64 -2.99 17.21 5.32
N GLY A 65 -2.37 16.21 4.73
CA GLY A 65 -3.04 15.33 3.78
C GLY A 65 -3.70 14.12 4.40
N ARG A 66 -4.08 13.19 3.55
CA ARG A 66 -4.81 11.99 3.94
C ARG A 66 -4.26 10.74 3.27
N VAL A 67 -4.19 9.68 4.03
CA VAL A 67 -3.91 8.35 3.52
C VAL A 67 -5.10 7.48 3.90
N SER A 68 -5.64 6.72 2.96
CA SER A 68 -6.76 5.85 3.24
C SER A 68 -6.47 4.42 2.79
N ILE A 69 -7.05 3.46 3.52
CA ILE A 69 -6.98 2.06 3.20
C ILE A 69 -8.39 1.53 3.05
N HIS A 70 -8.63 0.81 1.96
CA HIS A 70 -9.93 0.23 1.66
C HIS A 70 -9.77 -1.26 1.39
N LEU A 71 -10.72 -2.05 1.86
CA LEU A 71 -10.71 -3.49 1.65
C LEU A 71 -12.11 -3.91 1.26
N THR A 72 -12.23 -4.55 0.10
CA THR A 72 -13.50 -5.08 -0.39
C THR A 72 -13.33 -6.53 -0.77
N GLN A 73 -14.38 -7.31 -0.62
CA GLN A 73 -14.37 -8.71 -0.98
C GLN A 73 -15.65 -9.09 -1.69
N SER A 74 -15.50 -9.73 -2.84
CA SER A 74 -16.62 -10.33 -3.57
C SER A 74 -16.38 -11.84 -3.58
N LYS A 75 -17.32 -12.59 -4.18
CA LYS A 75 -17.18 -14.05 -4.25
C LYS A 75 -15.93 -14.51 -4.98
N LYS A 76 -15.44 -13.69 -5.91
CA LYS A 76 -14.34 -14.09 -6.78
C LYS A 76 -13.02 -13.42 -6.46
N LYS A 77 -13.03 -12.29 -5.75
CA LYS A 77 -11.78 -11.59 -5.49
C LYS A 77 -11.85 -10.68 -4.27
N THR A 78 -10.68 -10.44 -3.72
CA THR A 78 -10.48 -9.51 -2.61
C THR A 78 -9.54 -8.41 -3.10
N VAL A 79 -9.92 -7.15 -2.86
CA VAL A 79 -9.12 -6.00 -3.27
C VAL A 79 -8.78 -5.14 -2.07
N LEU A 80 -7.50 -4.90 -1.87
CA LEU A 80 -6.98 -3.98 -0.86
C LEU A 80 -6.40 -2.79 -1.60
N SER A 81 -6.84 -1.58 -1.26
CA SER A 81 -6.33 -0.35 -1.88
C SER A 81 -5.82 0.60 -0.84
N VAL A 82 -4.67 1.21 -1.11
CA VAL A 82 -4.10 2.26 -0.26
C VAL A 82 -3.93 3.50 -1.13
N CYS A 83 -4.50 4.61 -0.67
CA CYS A 83 -4.53 5.86 -1.42
C CYS A 83 -3.89 6.99 -0.63
N ASN A 84 -2.97 7.73 -1.25
CA ASN A 84 -2.49 8.99 -0.71
C ASN A 84 -2.87 10.11 -1.67
N ARG A 85 -3.75 11.00 -1.20
CA ARG A 85 -4.44 11.95 -2.06
C ARG A 85 -3.62 13.13 -2.53
N GLY A 86 -2.68 13.57 -1.74
CA GLY A 86 -1.93 14.79 -2.03
C GLY A 86 -0.68 14.60 -2.85
N SER A 87 -0.42 13.40 -3.32
CA SER A 87 0.80 13.08 -4.04
C SER A 87 0.49 12.39 -5.36
N ARG A 88 1.26 12.71 -6.37
CA ARG A 88 1.10 12.13 -7.69
C ARG A 88 2.44 11.61 -8.20
N ILE A 89 2.42 10.43 -8.77
CA ILE A 89 3.59 9.86 -9.44
C ILE A 89 3.57 10.32 -10.89
N ALA A 90 4.69 10.83 -11.37
CA ALA A 90 4.79 11.26 -12.76
C ALA A 90 4.53 10.08 -13.70
N ASP A 91 3.87 10.34 -14.82
CA ASP A 91 3.53 9.29 -15.78
C ASP A 91 4.75 8.50 -16.23
N GLU A 92 5.89 9.15 -16.37
CA GLU A 92 7.14 8.50 -16.78
C GLU A 92 7.68 7.55 -15.71
N ASP A 93 7.33 7.75 -14.46
CA ASP A 93 7.79 6.91 -13.35
C ASP A 93 6.85 5.73 -13.06
N LEU A 94 5.57 5.86 -13.42
CA LEU A 94 4.57 4.83 -13.10
C LEU A 94 4.97 3.42 -13.54
N PRO A 95 5.46 3.20 -14.77
CA PRO A 95 5.82 1.84 -15.19
C PRO A 95 6.99 1.25 -14.43
N HIS A 96 7.72 2.07 -13.67
CA HIS A 96 8.95 1.67 -13.01
C HIS A 96 8.87 1.57 -11.49
N VAL A 97 7.71 1.91 -10.90
CA VAL A 97 7.64 1.99 -9.43
C VAL A 97 7.94 0.66 -8.74
N PHE A 98 7.75 -0.47 -9.42
CA PHE A 98 8.06 -1.78 -8.85
C PHE A 98 9.42 -2.32 -9.29
N ASP A 99 10.15 -1.58 -10.09
CA ASP A 99 11.49 -2.00 -10.53
C ASP A 99 12.46 -1.86 -9.37
N ARG A 100 13.40 -2.81 -9.26
CA ARG A 100 14.40 -2.75 -8.22
C ARG A 100 15.32 -1.56 -8.43
N PHE A 101 15.56 -0.83 -7.34
CA PHE A 101 16.48 0.32 -7.30
C PHE A 101 16.06 1.51 -8.17
N TYR A 102 14.86 1.48 -8.73
CA TYR A 102 14.39 2.62 -9.50
C TYR A 102 14.06 3.80 -8.57
N ARG A 103 14.45 4.97 -8.98
CA ARG A 103 14.12 6.22 -8.31
C ARG A 103 13.78 7.28 -9.33
N SER A 104 12.75 8.05 -9.07
CA SER A 104 12.46 9.21 -9.89
C SER A 104 13.44 10.32 -9.53
N ASP A 105 13.63 11.30 -10.42
CA ASP A 105 14.51 12.42 -10.18
C ASP A 105 14.13 13.20 -8.92
N LYS A 106 12.84 13.31 -8.66
CA LYS A 106 12.34 13.98 -7.47
C LYS A 106 12.71 13.24 -6.19
N SER A 107 12.72 11.93 -6.22
CA SER A 107 13.02 11.14 -5.04
C SER A 107 14.50 11.06 -4.73
N ARG A 108 15.36 11.34 -5.67
CA ARG A 108 16.81 11.34 -5.44
C ARG A 108 17.21 12.34 -4.37
N THR A 109 16.53 13.48 -4.34
CA THR A 109 16.86 14.53 -3.40
C THR A 109 16.42 14.22 -1.98
N ASN A 110 15.49 13.28 -1.82
CA ASN A 110 14.95 12.96 -0.51
C ASN A 110 15.64 11.80 0.18
N SER A 111 16.61 11.21 -0.42
CA SER A 111 17.37 10.08 0.14
C SER A 111 16.49 8.98 0.73
N ALA A 112 15.24 9.06 0.51
CA ALA A 112 14.30 8.23 1.22
C ALA A 112 14.16 6.83 0.62
N GLY A 113 15.03 6.46 -0.25
CA GLY A 113 15.00 5.15 -0.84
C GLY A 113 13.76 4.88 -1.64
N SER A 114 12.99 5.90 -1.87
CA SER A 114 11.75 5.88 -2.60
C SER A 114 11.48 4.56 -3.24
N PHE A 115 11.06 4.29 -4.23
CA PHE A 115 10.65 3.02 -4.77
C PHE A 115 11.69 1.89 -4.73
N GLY A 116 12.91 2.13 -4.32
CA GLY A 116 14.02 1.18 -4.29
C GLY A 116 13.65 -0.29 -4.21
N LEU A 117 14.02 -0.94 -3.07
CA LEU A 117 13.70 -2.35 -2.88
C LEU A 117 12.31 -2.59 -2.30
N GLY A 118 11.76 -1.60 -1.60
CA GLY A 118 10.51 -1.77 -0.86
C GLY A 118 9.35 -2.26 -1.70
N LEU A 119 9.03 -1.55 -2.76
CA LEU A 119 7.90 -1.92 -3.61
C LEU A 119 8.17 -3.14 -4.48
N ALA A 120 9.42 -3.35 -4.88
CA ALA A 120 9.80 -4.55 -5.63
C ALA A 120 9.58 -5.80 -4.78
N ILE A 121 9.97 -5.75 -3.51
CA ILE A 121 9.77 -6.85 -2.56
C ILE A 121 8.27 -7.06 -2.31
N THR A 122 7.53 -5.98 -2.16
CA THR A 122 6.08 -6.05 -1.94
C THR A 122 5.40 -6.76 -3.11
N LYS A 123 5.77 -6.39 -4.34
CA LYS A 123 5.23 -7.04 -5.54
C LYS A 123 5.55 -8.53 -5.55
N GLU A 124 6.78 -8.90 -5.22
CA GLU A 124 7.18 -10.30 -5.15
C GLU A 124 6.35 -11.08 -4.14
N MET A 125 6.13 -10.50 -2.95
CA MET A 125 5.29 -11.16 -1.94
C MET A 125 3.86 -11.36 -2.41
N VAL A 126 3.29 -10.34 -3.05
CA VAL A 126 1.94 -10.42 -3.60
C VAL A 126 1.85 -11.54 -4.62
N GLU A 127 2.81 -11.60 -5.53
CA GLU A 127 2.82 -12.62 -6.58
C GLU A 127 3.02 -14.02 -6.03
N ARG A 128 3.81 -14.17 -4.99
CA ARG A 128 3.98 -15.47 -4.32
C ARG A 128 2.69 -15.97 -3.68
N LEU A 129 1.81 -15.06 -3.31
CA LEU A 129 0.50 -15.43 -2.77
C LEU A 129 -0.56 -15.61 -3.85
N GLY A 130 -0.15 -15.50 -5.11
CA GLY A 130 -1.08 -15.66 -6.23
C GLY A 130 -1.88 -14.42 -6.56
N GLY A 131 -1.50 -13.27 -6.02
CA GLY A 131 -2.18 -12.01 -6.28
C GLY A 131 -1.51 -11.15 -7.32
N THR A 132 -2.08 -9.98 -7.54
CA THR A 132 -1.52 -8.97 -8.42
C THR A 132 -1.51 -7.64 -7.71
N ILE A 133 -0.56 -6.77 -8.07
CA ILE A 133 -0.49 -5.42 -7.53
C ILE A 133 -0.44 -4.44 -8.70
N SER A 134 -1.14 -3.32 -8.54
CA SER A 134 -1.16 -2.27 -9.56
C SER A 134 -1.12 -0.91 -8.89
N VAL A 135 -0.82 0.11 -9.67
CA VAL A 135 -0.78 1.49 -9.20
C VAL A 135 -1.41 2.40 -10.24
N THR A 136 -2.17 3.38 -9.76
CA THR A 136 -2.67 4.46 -10.61
C THR A 136 -2.34 5.77 -9.92
N SER A 137 -2.18 6.84 -10.69
CA SER A 137 -1.89 8.13 -10.11
C SER A 137 -2.49 9.22 -10.99
N SER A 138 -3.20 10.16 -10.36
CA SER A 138 -3.81 11.30 -11.05
C SER A 138 -3.87 12.48 -10.11
N GLN A 139 -4.09 13.67 -10.66
CA GLN A 139 -4.26 14.86 -9.84
C GLN A 139 -5.55 14.80 -9.01
N GLU A 140 -6.56 14.16 -9.56
CA GLU A 140 -7.87 14.11 -8.91
C GLU A 140 -7.93 13.13 -7.75
N GLU A 141 -7.34 11.97 -7.93
CA GLU A 141 -7.44 10.88 -6.95
C GLU A 141 -6.17 10.65 -6.14
N GLY A 142 -5.06 11.27 -6.55
CA GLY A 142 -3.77 10.98 -5.92
C GLY A 142 -3.22 9.67 -6.42
N THR A 143 -2.43 9.01 -5.59
CA THR A 143 -1.80 7.74 -5.93
C THR A 143 -2.53 6.60 -5.22
N VAL A 144 -2.90 5.57 -5.97
CA VAL A 144 -3.61 4.41 -5.44
C VAL A 144 -2.85 3.14 -5.79
N PHE A 145 -2.44 2.41 -4.77
CA PHE A 145 -1.89 1.06 -4.93
C PHE A 145 -3.00 0.06 -4.61
N SER A 146 -3.19 -0.91 -5.49
CA SER A 146 -4.23 -1.93 -5.31
C SER A 146 -3.64 -3.32 -5.39
N VAL A 147 -4.00 -4.17 -4.44
CA VAL A 147 -3.59 -5.57 -4.39
C VAL A 147 -4.85 -6.41 -4.54
N THR A 148 -4.84 -7.34 -5.48
CA THR A 148 -5.98 -8.19 -5.75
C THR A 148 -5.60 -9.66 -5.55
N PHE A 149 -6.41 -10.37 -4.77
CA PHE A 149 -6.30 -11.81 -4.54
C PHE A 149 -7.58 -12.48 -5.05
N GLY A 150 -7.45 -13.65 -5.53
CA GLY A 150 -8.61 -14.33 -5.93
C GLY A 150 -8.56 -15.16 -7.08
#